data_7b6292ec1bcddc2bd266795388e3a5be
#
_entry.id   7b6292ec1bcddc2bd266795388e3a5be
#
_cell.length_a   1.000
_cell.length_b   1.000
_cell.length_c   1.000
_cell.angle_alpha   90.00
_cell.angle_beta   90.00
_cell.angle_gamma   90.00
#
_symmetry.space_group_name_H-M   'P 1'
#
loop_
_entity.id
_entity.type
_entity.pdbx_description
1 polymer ?
#
loop_
_entity_poly.entity_id
_entity_poly.type
_entity_poly.pdbx_seq_one_letter_code
_entity_poly.pdbx_strand_id
1 'polypeptide(L)'
;MKNFSKYISLFIIMTIILVTTFPMTACNKENADNSVKKITLCEVTHSIFYAPQYVAIENGYFADEGLELTVTNGFGADKVMTALISGDADIGFMGSESSIYVYAEGSDDYAVNFAGLTQRAGNFLVGREANDNF
;
A
#
# COMPACT_ATOMS: atom_id res chain seq x y z
N MET A 1 -32.83 62.01 -3.10
CA MET A 1 -31.47 61.45 -3.19
C MET A 1 -30.88 60.96 -1.85
N LYS A 2 -31.38 61.40 -0.70
CA LYS A 2 -30.84 61.06 0.64
C LYS A 2 -31.15 59.60 1.10
N ASN A 3 -32.19 58.98 0.56
CA ASN A 3 -32.59 57.62 0.96
C ASN A 3 -31.87 56.51 0.16
N PHE A 4 -31.46 56.79 -1.07
CA PHE A 4 -30.76 55.85 -1.94
C PHE A 4 -29.40 55.47 -1.38
N SER A 5 -28.66 56.43 -0.81
CA SER A 5 -27.35 56.17 -0.16
C SER A 5 -27.46 55.27 1.08
N LYS A 6 -28.56 55.34 1.83
CA LYS A 6 -28.82 54.48 3.00
C LYS A 6 -29.03 53.00 2.58
N TYR A 7 -29.73 52.74 1.49
CA TYR A 7 -29.99 51.39 1.01
C TYR A 7 -28.70 50.76 0.43
N ILE A 8 -27.87 51.57 -0.23
CA ILE A 8 -26.55 51.10 -0.70
C ILE A 8 -25.66 50.70 0.48
N SER A 9 -25.60 51.54 1.52
CA SER A 9 -24.82 51.22 2.71
C SER A 9 -25.33 49.96 3.43
N LEU A 10 -26.64 49.78 3.52
CA LEU A 10 -27.25 48.59 4.12
C LEU A 10 -26.94 47.31 3.31
N PHE A 11 -26.95 47.44 1.97
CA PHE A 11 -26.64 46.32 1.07
C PHE A 11 -25.16 45.88 1.18
N ILE A 12 -24.24 46.84 1.31
CA ILE A 12 -22.80 46.57 1.48
C ILE A 12 -22.56 45.90 2.84
N ILE A 13 -23.21 46.33 3.91
CA ILE A 13 -23.08 45.71 5.24
C ILE A 13 -23.62 44.28 5.23
N MET A 14 -24.75 44.06 4.55
CA MET A 14 -25.37 42.75 4.44
C MET A 14 -24.50 41.76 3.64
N THR A 15 -23.82 42.23 2.56
CA THR A 15 -22.87 41.40 1.79
C THR A 15 -21.59 41.06 2.56
N ILE A 16 -21.10 42.00 3.39
CA ILE A 16 -19.94 41.75 4.25
C ILE A 16 -20.25 40.70 5.32
N ILE A 17 -21.44 40.75 5.92
CA ILE A 17 -21.87 39.76 6.92
C ILE A 17 -22.03 38.37 6.27
N LEU A 18 -22.50 38.28 5.02
CA LEU A 18 -22.70 37.02 4.32
C LEU A 18 -21.36 36.33 3.97
N VAL A 19 -20.29 37.10 3.73
CA VAL A 19 -18.95 36.58 3.42
C VAL A 19 -18.25 36.04 4.67
N THR A 20 -18.56 36.57 5.86
CA THR A 20 -17.91 36.14 7.11
C THR A 20 -18.50 34.86 7.73
N THR A 21 -19.65 34.39 7.21
CA THR A 21 -20.31 33.16 7.69
C THR A 21 -19.96 31.90 6.87
N PHE A 22 -19.00 31.99 5.92
CA PHE A 22 -18.45 30.77 5.37
C PHE A 22 -17.72 30.03 6.50
N PRO A 23 -18.24 28.88 6.98
CA PRO A 23 -17.46 28.07 7.88
C PRO A 23 -16.20 27.66 7.09
N MET A 24 -15.04 28.11 7.55
CA MET A 24 -13.81 27.41 7.23
C MET A 24 -14.04 25.97 7.69
N THR A 25 -14.43 25.12 6.77
CA THR A 25 -14.28 23.67 6.95
C THR A 25 -12.77 23.49 7.09
N ALA A 26 -12.27 23.71 8.29
CA ALA A 26 -10.99 23.16 8.69
C ALA A 26 -11.09 21.68 8.28
N CYS A 27 -10.21 21.22 7.38
CA CYS A 27 -9.97 19.82 7.21
C CYS A 27 -9.84 19.24 8.61
N ASN A 28 -10.90 18.59 9.05
CA ASN A 28 -10.83 17.73 10.20
C ASN A 28 -9.76 16.72 9.76
N LYS A 29 -8.56 16.86 10.31
CA LYS A 29 -7.61 15.78 10.30
C LYS A 29 -8.39 14.66 10.96
N GLU A 30 -8.95 13.77 10.14
CA GLU A 30 -9.46 12.50 10.64
C GLU A 30 -8.44 12.07 11.68
N ASN A 31 -8.90 11.87 12.90
CA ASN A 31 -8.06 11.31 13.93
C ASN A 31 -7.46 10.08 13.27
N ALA A 32 -6.20 10.17 12.87
CA ALA A 32 -5.45 9.01 12.44
C ALA A 32 -5.60 8.07 13.62
N ASP A 33 -6.35 7.01 13.39
CA ASP A 33 -6.47 5.94 14.36
C ASP A 33 -5.03 5.51 14.64
N ASN A 34 -4.50 5.95 15.79
CA ASN A 34 -3.15 5.63 16.25
C ASN A 34 -3.03 4.15 16.65
N SER A 35 -4.00 3.32 16.27
CA SER A 35 -3.90 1.88 16.45
C SER A 35 -2.86 1.33 15.49
N VAL A 36 -1.85 0.69 16.05
CA VAL A 36 -0.84 -0.05 15.28
C VAL A 36 -1.57 -1.15 14.49
N LYS A 37 -1.46 -1.11 13.16
CA LYS A 37 -2.07 -2.11 12.29
C LYS A 37 -1.15 -3.31 12.16
N LYS A 38 -1.63 -4.48 12.56
CA LYS A 38 -0.90 -5.75 12.39
C LYS A 38 -1.06 -6.26 10.97
N ILE A 39 0.06 -6.62 10.35
CA ILE A 39 0.12 -7.13 8.97
C ILE A 39 0.95 -8.41 8.97
N THR A 40 0.38 -9.47 8.44
CA THR A 40 1.10 -10.72 8.16
C THR A 40 1.54 -10.74 6.72
N LEU A 41 2.87 -10.77 6.50
CA LEU A 41 3.48 -10.90 5.20
C LEU A 41 4.04 -12.31 5.04
N CYS A 42 3.58 -13.04 4.03
CA CYS A 42 4.12 -14.37 3.70
C CYS A 42 5.07 -14.26 2.52
N GLU A 43 6.34 -14.65 2.70
CA GLU A 43 7.36 -14.68 1.66
C GLU A 43 7.63 -16.09 1.15
N VAL A 44 8.10 -16.22 -0.09
CA VAL A 44 8.41 -17.54 -0.69
C VAL A 44 9.53 -18.24 0.06
N THR A 45 10.56 -17.50 0.43
CA THR A 45 11.73 -17.99 1.17
C THR A 45 12.48 -16.82 1.78
N HIS A 46 13.20 -17.05 2.86
CA HIS A 46 14.09 -16.03 3.39
C HIS A 46 15.33 -15.93 2.47
N SER A 47 15.51 -14.76 1.86
CA SER A 47 16.53 -14.60 0.81
C SER A 47 17.18 -13.22 0.84
N ILE A 48 18.48 -13.19 0.54
CA ILE A 48 19.24 -11.94 0.38
C ILE A 48 18.65 -11.04 -0.73
N PHE A 49 17.94 -11.60 -1.70
CA PHE A 49 17.26 -10.82 -2.73
C PHE A 49 16.15 -9.92 -2.17
N TYR A 50 15.70 -10.19 -0.95
CA TYR A 50 14.67 -9.44 -0.22
C TYR A 50 15.28 -8.51 0.83
N ALA A 51 16.61 -8.31 0.80
CA ALA A 51 17.32 -7.48 1.75
C ALA A 51 16.69 -6.08 1.98
N PRO A 52 16.18 -5.36 0.98
CA PRO A 52 15.51 -4.07 1.21
C PRO A 52 14.34 -4.16 2.18
N GLN A 53 13.55 -5.24 2.13
CA GLN A 53 12.44 -5.51 3.05
C GLN A 53 12.96 -5.70 4.48
N TYR A 54 14.00 -6.52 4.66
CA TYR A 54 14.54 -6.78 5.99
C TYR A 54 15.21 -5.54 6.58
N VAL A 55 15.92 -4.77 5.76
CA VAL A 55 16.48 -3.47 6.20
C VAL A 55 15.38 -2.50 6.64
N ALA A 56 14.26 -2.47 5.93
CA ALA A 56 13.12 -1.62 6.30
C ALA A 56 12.50 -2.07 7.64
N ILE A 57 12.43 -3.37 7.90
CA ILE A 57 11.95 -3.93 9.17
C ILE A 57 12.91 -3.57 10.31
N GLU A 58 14.19 -3.85 10.15
CA GLU A 58 15.22 -3.61 11.18
C GLU A 58 15.39 -2.14 11.51
N ASN A 59 15.24 -1.26 10.52
CA ASN A 59 15.31 0.19 10.74
C ASN A 59 14.00 0.78 11.31
N GLY A 60 12.95 -0.01 11.48
CA GLY A 60 11.68 0.44 12.05
C GLY A 60 10.79 1.24 11.10
N TYR A 61 11.07 1.27 9.79
CA TYR A 61 10.30 2.07 8.83
C TYR A 61 8.82 1.68 8.76
N PHE A 62 8.49 0.41 8.99
CA PHE A 62 7.10 -0.02 9.09
C PHE A 62 6.45 0.48 10.38
N ALA A 63 7.19 0.46 11.49
CA ALA A 63 6.69 0.96 12.78
C ALA A 63 6.44 2.47 12.72
N ASP A 64 7.28 3.23 12.03
CA ASP A 64 7.13 4.67 11.81
C ASP A 64 5.82 5.00 11.05
N GLU A 65 5.36 4.07 10.20
CA GLU A 65 4.08 4.15 9.47
C GLU A 65 2.90 3.51 10.25
N GLY A 66 3.11 3.16 11.51
CA GLY A 66 2.08 2.54 12.35
C GLY A 66 1.76 1.09 12.01
N LEU A 67 2.69 0.37 11.37
CA LEU A 67 2.55 -1.02 10.98
C LEU A 67 3.40 -1.94 11.86
N GLU A 68 2.79 -2.97 12.42
CA GLU A 68 3.47 -4.10 13.07
C GLU A 68 3.50 -5.27 12.09
N LEU A 69 4.68 -5.57 11.54
CA LEU A 69 4.84 -6.57 10.50
C LEU A 69 5.28 -7.92 11.09
N THR A 70 4.53 -8.98 10.79
CA THR A 70 4.93 -10.37 11.04
C THR A 70 5.30 -11.02 9.71
N VAL A 71 6.54 -11.51 9.59
CA VAL A 71 6.99 -12.19 8.37
C VAL A 71 6.94 -13.70 8.58
N THR A 72 6.28 -14.40 7.66
CA THR A 72 6.18 -15.87 7.63
C THR A 72 6.77 -16.40 6.32
N ASN A 73 7.20 -17.67 6.33
CA ASN A 73 7.82 -18.30 5.17
C ASN A 73 6.90 -19.40 4.62
N GLY A 74 6.49 -19.28 3.36
CA GLY A 74 5.63 -20.25 2.69
C GLY A 74 6.36 -21.43 2.06
N PHE A 75 7.68 -21.32 1.84
CA PHE A 75 8.51 -22.35 1.16
C PHE A 75 8.05 -22.69 -0.26
N GLY A 76 7.43 -21.74 -0.96
CA GLY A 76 6.97 -21.87 -2.33
C GLY A 76 5.91 -20.83 -2.68
N ALA A 77 5.88 -20.40 -3.94
CA ALA A 77 4.92 -19.38 -4.39
C ALA A 77 3.47 -19.86 -4.32
N ASP A 78 3.25 -21.16 -4.53
CA ASP A 78 1.94 -21.82 -4.36
C ASP A 78 1.43 -21.75 -2.93
N LYS A 79 2.33 -21.89 -1.95
CA LYS A 79 1.99 -21.81 -0.52
C LYS A 79 1.72 -20.37 -0.09
N VAL A 80 2.51 -19.42 -0.60
CA VAL A 80 2.27 -17.99 -0.36
C VAL A 80 0.92 -17.58 -0.93
N MET A 81 0.59 -18.01 -2.15
CA MET A 81 -0.71 -17.73 -2.75
C MET A 81 -1.85 -18.36 -1.95
N THR A 82 -1.68 -19.61 -1.47
CA THR A 82 -2.65 -20.26 -0.62
C THR A 82 -2.88 -19.45 0.67
N ALA A 83 -1.81 -19.03 1.36
CA ALA A 83 -1.92 -18.25 2.58
C ALA A 83 -2.64 -16.91 2.35
N LEU A 84 -2.40 -16.27 1.20
CA LEU A 84 -3.05 -15.02 0.83
C LEU A 84 -4.56 -15.21 0.59
N ILE A 85 -4.95 -16.22 -0.21
CA ILE A 85 -6.36 -16.47 -0.54
C ILE A 85 -7.14 -17.02 0.68
N SER A 86 -6.49 -17.82 1.54
CA SER A 86 -7.12 -18.31 2.79
C SER A 86 -7.29 -17.24 3.86
N GLY A 87 -6.63 -16.08 3.72
CA GLY A 87 -6.61 -15.02 4.73
C GLY A 87 -5.62 -15.26 5.87
N ASP A 88 -4.72 -16.26 5.76
CA ASP A 88 -3.64 -16.51 6.73
C ASP A 88 -2.51 -15.48 6.59
N ALA A 89 -2.45 -14.78 5.45
CA ALA A 89 -1.55 -13.65 5.21
C ALA A 89 -2.31 -12.49 4.56
N ASP A 90 -1.97 -11.26 4.95
CA ASP A 90 -2.51 -10.04 4.36
C ASP A 90 -1.77 -9.67 3.08
N ILE A 91 -0.47 -10.00 3.01
CA ILE A 91 0.40 -9.70 1.88
C ILE A 91 1.19 -10.95 1.50
N GLY A 92 1.17 -11.30 0.22
CA GLY A 92 2.02 -12.34 -0.36
C GLY A 92 3.21 -11.72 -1.08
N PHE A 93 4.43 -12.15 -0.75
CA PHE A 93 5.65 -11.75 -1.45
C PHE A 93 6.16 -12.92 -2.28
N MET A 94 5.87 -12.90 -3.58
CA MET A 94 6.11 -13.99 -4.53
C MET A 94 6.23 -13.44 -5.96
N GLY A 95 6.54 -14.29 -6.91
CA GLY A 95 6.51 -13.93 -8.32
C GLY A 95 5.08 -13.62 -8.80
N SER A 96 4.96 -12.66 -9.69
CA SER A 96 3.67 -12.20 -10.24
C SER A 96 2.93 -13.28 -11.04
N GLU A 97 3.64 -14.30 -11.52
CA GLU A 97 3.06 -15.44 -12.26
C GLU A 97 1.99 -16.16 -11.45
N SER A 98 2.13 -16.25 -10.13
CA SER A 98 1.14 -16.93 -9.27
C SER A 98 -0.22 -16.23 -9.30
N SER A 99 -0.25 -14.90 -9.33
CA SER A 99 -1.50 -14.13 -9.46
C SER A 99 -2.15 -14.30 -10.84
N ILE A 100 -1.33 -14.41 -11.88
CA ILE A 100 -1.79 -14.64 -13.26
C ILE A 100 -2.47 -16.01 -13.36
N TYR A 101 -1.89 -17.05 -12.77
CA TYR A 101 -2.47 -18.38 -12.79
C TYR A 101 -3.83 -18.44 -12.10
N VAL A 102 -3.94 -17.90 -10.89
CA VAL A 102 -5.21 -17.88 -10.15
C VAL A 102 -6.29 -17.11 -10.90
N TYR A 103 -5.95 -15.98 -11.48
CA TYR A 103 -6.86 -15.20 -12.32
C TYR A 103 -7.29 -15.98 -13.57
N ALA A 104 -6.35 -16.64 -14.25
CA ALA A 104 -6.61 -17.40 -15.46
C ALA A 104 -7.49 -18.65 -15.22
N GLU A 105 -7.45 -19.21 -14.02
CA GLU A 105 -8.32 -20.31 -13.59
C GLU A 105 -9.76 -19.88 -13.32
N GLY A 106 -10.05 -18.56 -13.40
CA GLY A 106 -11.40 -18.03 -13.25
C GLY A 106 -11.85 -17.92 -11.80
N SER A 107 -10.92 -17.80 -10.86
CA SER A 107 -11.25 -17.54 -9.45
C SER A 107 -11.87 -16.15 -9.32
N ASP A 108 -12.99 -16.03 -8.62
CA ASP A 108 -13.62 -14.74 -8.28
C ASP A 108 -12.79 -13.98 -7.25
N ASP A 109 -12.03 -14.71 -6.42
CA ASP A 109 -11.07 -14.14 -5.44
C ASP A 109 -9.65 -14.36 -5.96
N TYR A 110 -8.98 -13.27 -6.33
CA TYR A 110 -7.66 -13.29 -6.92
C TYR A 110 -6.76 -12.21 -6.32
N ALA A 111 -5.46 -12.50 -6.29
CA ALA A 111 -4.46 -11.57 -5.79
C ALA A 111 -4.19 -10.44 -6.79
N VAL A 112 -4.06 -9.20 -6.27
CA VAL A 112 -3.68 -8.02 -7.06
C VAL A 112 -2.25 -7.62 -6.73
N ASN A 113 -1.40 -7.53 -7.76
CA ASN A 113 -0.04 -7.04 -7.59
C ASN A 113 -0.04 -5.52 -7.45
N PHE A 114 0.49 -4.99 -6.37
CA PHE A 114 0.53 -3.56 -6.11
C PHE A 114 1.95 -2.95 -6.06
N ALA A 115 3.00 -3.78 -5.87
CA ALA A 115 4.37 -3.32 -5.79
C ALA A 115 5.36 -4.38 -6.28
N GLY A 116 6.52 -3.94 -6.77
CA GLY A 116 7.66 -4.79 -7.10
C GLY A 116 8.86 -4.41 -6.24
N LEU A 117 9.36 -5.34 -5.43
CA LEU A 117 10.52 -5.11 -4.56
C LEU A 117 11.82 -5.26 -5.35
N THR A 118 11.88 -6.23 -6.27
CA THR A 118 13.08 -6.51 -7.06
C THR A 118 12.82 -6.18 -8.53
N GLN A 119 13.77 -5.47 -9.15
CA GLN A 119 13.69 -5.12 -10.57
C GLN A 119 14.41 -6.12 -11.48
N ARG A 120 15.20 -7.03 -10.90
CA ARG A 120 15.95 -8.05 -11.61
C ARG A 120 15.78 -9.37 -10.92
N ALA A 121 15.43 -10.40 -11.69
CA ALA A 121 15.37 -11.76 -11.19
C ALA A 121 16.81 -12.28 -10.93
N GLY A 122 17.00 -12.95 -9.79
CA GLY A 122 18.24 -13.62 -9.44
C GLY A 122 18.31 -15.06 -9.97
N ASN A 123 17.71 -15.30 -11.14
CA ASN A 123 17.73 -16.64 -11.76
C ASN A 123 18.93 -16.80 -12.65
N PHE A 124 19.66 -17.89 -12.48
CA PHE A 124 20.84 -18.21 -13.23
C PHE A 124 20.73 -19.64 -13.77
N LEU A 125 21.13 -19.83 -15.03
CA LEU A 125 21.34 -21.15 -15.58
C LEU A 125 22.70 -21.62 -15.14
N VAL A 126 22.75 -22.73 -14.41
CA VAL A 126 24.00 -23.28 -13.85
C VAL A 126 24.27 -24.66 -14.44
N GLY A 127 25.40 -24.81 -15.13
CA GLY A 127 25.90 -26.07 -15.58
C GLY A 127 26.96 -26.66 -14.63
N ARG A 128 27.21 -27.98 -14.72
CA ARG A 128 28.31 -28.65 -13.97
C ARG A 128 29.69 -28.29 -14.50
N GLU A 129 29.75 -27.93 -15.77
CA GLU A 129 30.98 -27.54 -16.46
C GLU A 129 30.69 -26.27 -17.28
N ALA A 130 31.71 -25.47 -17.50
CA ALA A 130 31.60 -24.31 -18.39
C ALA A 130 31.26 -24.78 -19.81
N ASN A 131 30.21 -24.22 -20.38
CA ASN A 131 29.81 -24.51 -21.76
C ASN A 131 29.52 -23.18 -22.45
N ASP A 132 30.32 -22.84 -23.44
CA ASP A 132 30.23 -21.62 -24.22
C ASP A 132 29.23 -21.73 -25.40
N ASN A 133 28.65 -22.91 -25.59
CA ASN A 133 27.69 -23.20 -26.69
C ASN A 133 26.29 -23.47 -26.11
N PHE A 134 25.59 -22.40 -25.75
CA PHE A 134 24.17 -22.44 -25.44
C PHE A 134 23.35 -22.04 -26.67
#